data_c21b1dafc008efb73227346f43c6fde1
#
_entry.id   c21b1dafc008efb73227346f43c6fde1
#
_cell.length_a   1.000
_cell.length_b   1.000
_cell.length_c   1.000
_cell.angle_alpha   90.00
_cell.angle_beta   90.00
_cell.angle_gamma   90.00
#
_symmetry.space_group_name_H-M   'P 1'
#
loop_
_entity.id
_entity.type
_entity.pdbx_description
1 polymer ?
#
loop_
_entity_poly.entity_id
_entity_poly.type
_entity_poly.pdbx_seq_one_letter_code
_entity_poly.pdbx_strand_id
1 'polypeptide(L)'
;MNRLKNRKNLKNRESQESLIPAAIPTLSKRDLESDQDVRWCPGCGDYSILAQTQRIIPDLGIPKEQFVFVSGIGCSSRFPYYMNTYGFHTIHGRAPTIATGIKATNPDLSVWVITGDGDALSIGGNHFIHMLRRNLNLNVLLFNNQVYGLTKGQYSPTSPLGTMKKSTPDGSIEQPLNPVDIALSAGATFVARSIDRDTKHLQATIKAAHEHKGTSFIEIYQNCNIFNDGAFFTYTEKATRADNTVILEHGEPLIFGAKDDKGIRLNGLQPEVVSLSNEVEDDLIIHDQHSNDPTLAYFLSRMTETPGHPMPMGIFRSVERPCYEDMLNDQVDQARETKGPGDLERLLNSGDTWVV
;
A
#
# COMPACT_ATOMS: atom_id res chain seq x y z
N MET A 1 -4.67 -51.00 -3.98
CA MET A 1 -5.67 -50.83 -2.92
C MET A 1 -5.61 -49.43 -2.27
N ASN A 2 -5.29 -48.37 -3.00
CA ASN A 2 -5.07 -47.05 -2.44
C ASN A 2 -5.88 -45.89 -3.09
N ARG A 3 -6.97 -46.21 -3.82
CA ARG A 3 -7.86 -45.22 -4.46
C ARG A 3 -9.16 -44.91 -3.70
N LEU A 4 -9.43 -45.60 -2.60
CA LEU A 4 -10.69 -45.46 -1.84
C LEU A 4 -10.54 -44.61 -0.54
N LYS A 5 -9.31 -44.30 -0.07
CA LYS A 5 -9.09 -43.46 1.12
C LYS A 5 -9.16 -41.95 0.82
N ASN A 6 -8.87 -41.53 -0.42
CA ASN A 6 -8.94 -40.10 -0.79
C ASN A 6 -10.35 -39.54 -0.96
N ARG A 7 -11.38 -40.40 -1.10
CA ARG A 7 -12.78 -39.91 -1.22
C ARG A 7 -13.43 -39.53 0.10
N LYS A 8 -12.92 -40.00 1.23
CA LYS A 8 -13.47 -39.62 2.54
C LYS A 8 -12.98 -38.24 3.04
N ASN A 9 -11.76 -37.81 2.68
CA ASN A 9 -11.26 -36.49 3.06
C ASN A 9 -11.83 -35.35 2.19
N LEU A 10 -12.20 -35.64 0.94
CA LEU A 10 -12.93 -34.70 0.08
C LEU A 10 -14.36 -34.46 0.58
N LYS A 11 -15.04 -35.48 1.10
CA LYS A 11 -16.41 -35.33 1.64
C LYS A 11 -16.45 -34.52 2.95
N ASN A 12 -15.39 -34.49 3.72
CA ASN A 12 -15.33 -33.64 4.94
C ASN A 12 -15.00 -32.16 4.63
N ARG A 13 -14.44 -31.84 3.47
CA ARG A 13 -14.32 -30.46 3.01
C ARG A 13 -15.63 -29.93 2.40
N GLU A 14 -16.35 -30.80 1.65
CA GLU A 14 -17.67 -30.42 1.09
C GLU A 14 -18.74 -30.13 2.16
N SER A 15 -18.59 -30.65 3.39
CA SER A 15 -19.53 -30.37 4.50
C SER A 15 -19.21 -29.09 5.28
N GLN A 16 -18.08 -28.42 5.04
CA GLN A 16 -17.78 -27.09 5.59
C GLN A 16 -18.10 -25.95 4.61
N GLU A 17 -18.26 -26.25 3.31
CA GLU A 17 -18.64 -25.23 2.31
C GLU A 17 -20.10 -24.75 2.42
N SER A 18 -20.93 -25.38 3.26
CA SER A 18 -22.36 -25.04 3.37
C SER A 18 -22.71 -23.96 4.42
N LEU A 19 -21.72 -23.27 5.01
CA LEU A 19 -21.93 -22.19 5.98
C LEU A 19 -21.68 -20.78 5.42
N ILE A 20 -21.38 -20.66 4.12
CA ILE A 20 -21.33 -19.34 3.48
C ILE A 20 -22.77 -18.95 3.14
N PRO A 21 -23.32 -17.84 3.63
CA PRO A 21 -24.64 -17.38 3.22
C PRO A 21 -24.70 -17.23 1.71
N ALA A 22 -25.77 -17.73 1.08
CA ALA A 22 -25.96 -17.77 -0.38
C ALA A 22 -26.07 -16.38 -1.04
N ALA A 23 -25.93 -15.29 -0.31
CA ALA A 23 -25.81 -13.93 -0.83
C ALA A 23 -24.94 -13.11 0.13
N ILE A 24 -23.84 -12.55 -0.39
CA ILE A 24 -23.06 -11.51 0.32
C ILE A 24 -23.99 -10.31 0.46
N PRO A 25 -24.22 -9.78 1.68
CA PRO A 25 -25.03 -8.58 1.86
C PRO A 25 -24.50 -7.45 1.01
N THR A 26 -25.37 -6.78 0.25
CA THR A 26 -24.98 -5.59 -0.51
C THR A 26 -24.63 -4.50 0.49
N LEU A 27 -23.34 -4.27 0.71
CA LEU A 27 -22.84 -3.20 1.57
C LEU A 27 -23.03 -1.85 0.88
N SER A 28 -23.22 -0.81 1.67
CA SER A 28 -23.11 0.58 1.26
C SER A 28 -21.97 1.28 2.01
N LYS A 29 -21.56 2.44 1.55
CA LYS A 29 -20.57 3.26 2.28
C LYS A 29 -20.97 3.47 3.74
N ARG A 30 -22.28 3.68 4.02
CA ARG A 30 -22.81 3.95 5.37
C ARG A 30 -22.63 2.75 6.33
N ASP A 31 -22.66 1.52 5.80
CA ASP A 31 -22.45 0.32 6.62
C ASP A 31 -21.01 0.19 7.10
N LEU A 32 -20.10 0.96 6.50
CA LEU A 32 -18.68 1.01 6.83
C LEU A 32 -18.30 2.21 7.70
N GLU A 33 -19.22 3.11 7.98
CA GLU A 33 -19.02 4.22 8.89
C GLU A 33 -19.23 3.74 10.35
N SER A 34 -18.23 4.01 11.21
CA SER A 34 -18.36 3.72 12.64
C SER A 34 -19.24 4.77 13.35
N ASP A 35 -19.57 4.51 14.60
CA ASP A 35 -20.28 5.44 15.48
C ASP A 35 -19.37 6.52 16.10
N GLN A 36 -18.07 6.53 15.74
CA GLN A 36 -17.08 7.44 16.30
C GLN A 36 -17.03 8.76 15.55
N ASP A 37 -16.99 9.86 16.29
CA ASP A 37 -16.68 11.18 15.70
C ASP A 37 -15.28 11.22 15.12
N VAL A 38 -15.14 11.64 13.87
CA VAL A 38 -13.83 11.83 13.25
C VAL A 38 -13.12 13.03 13.89
N ARG A 39 -11.90 12.81 14.41
CA ARG A 39 -11.13 13.79 15.18
C ARG A 39 -9.95 14.40 14.42
N TRP A 40 -9.90 14.25 13.10
CA TRP A 40 -8.92 14.97 12.30
C TRP A 40 -9.23 16.46 12.23
N CYS A 41 -8.23 17.25 11.86
CA CYS A 41 -8.40 18.69 11.66
C CYS A 41 -9.40 18.96 10.53
N PRO A 42 -10.29 19.95 10.64
CA PRO A 42 -11.18 20.33 9.54
C PRO A 42 -10.37 20.65 8.27
N GLY A 43 -10.72 20.02 7.14
CA GLY A 43 -10.00 20.18 5.87
C GLY A 43 -8.76 19.30 5.67
N CYS A 44 -8.46 18.40 6.60
CA CYS A 44 -7.39 17.42 6.47
C CYS A 44 -7.67 16.44 5.32
N GLY A 45 -6.66 16.09 4.53
CA GLY A 45 -6.76 15.14 3.44
C GLY A 45 -7.15 13.71 3.87
N ASP A 46 -6.93 13.34 5.13
CA ASP A 46 -7.32 12.05 5.70
C ASP A 46 -8.82 11.77 5.54
N TYR A 47 -9.67 12.80 5.60
CA TYR A 47 -11.13 12.67 5.35
C TYR A 47 -11.43 12.15 3.94
N SER A 48 -10.71 12.65 2.94
CA SER A 48 -10.88 12.21 1.56
C SER A 48 -10.51 10.75 1.42
N ILE A 49 -9.34 10.34 1.94
CA ILE A 49 -8.86 8.97 1.84
C ILE A 49 -9.81 7.99 2.53
N LEU A 50 -10.29 8.32 3.74
CA LEU A 50 -11.29 7.53 4.44
C LEU A 50 -12.57 7.38 3.61
N ALA A 51 -13.09 8.50 3.09
CA ALA A 51 -14.33 8.49 2.31
C ALA A 51 -14.20 7.68 1.01
N GLN A 52 -13.04 7.72 0.32
CA GLN A 52 -12.84 6.93 -0.90
C GLN A 52 -12.68 5.44 -0.58
N THR A 53 -11.95 5.08 0.49
CA THR A 53 -11.85 3.69 0.94
C THR A 53 -13.22 3.12 1.30
N GLN A 54 -14.03 3.84 2.07
CA GLN A 54 -15.40 3.43 2.41
C GLN A 54 -16.32 3.28 1.19
N ARG A 55 -16.06 4.02 0.10
CA ARG A 55 -16.85 3.90 -1.14
C ARG A 55 -16.47 2.68 -1.97
N ILE A 56 -15.20 2.28 -1.96
CA ILE A 56 -14.71 1.17 -2.77
C ILE A 56 -15.03 -0.19 -2.14
N ILE A 57 -14.96 -0.32 -0.82
CA ILE A 57 -15.13 -1.61 -0.13
C ILE A 57 -16.41 -2.36 -0.53
N PRO A 58 -17.59 -1.72 -0.67
CA PRO A 58 -18.80 -2.40 -1.12
C PRO A 58 -18.64 -3.11 -2.47
N ASP A 59 -17.86 -2.52 -3.40
CA ASP A 59 -17.66 -3.03 -4.75
C ASP A 59 -16.66 -4.21 -4.80
N LEU A 60 -15.96 -4.47 -3.69
CA LEU A 60 -14.99 -5.57 -3.61
C LEU A 60 -15.64 -6.94 -3.36
N GLY A 61 -16.94 -6.98 -3.06
CA GLY A 61 -17.70 -8.22 -2.92
C GLY A 61 -17.30 -9.12 -1.75
N ILE A 62 -16.72 -8.52 -0.69
CA ILE A 62 -16.27 -9.21 0.53
C ILE A 62 -17.14 -8.76 1.71
N PRO A 63 -17.58 -9.67 2.59
CA PRO A 63 -18.29 -9.30 3.83
C PRO A 63 -17.43 -8.38 4.70
N LYS A 64 -18.05 -7.39 5.34
CA LYS A 64 -17.30 -6.40 6.17
C LYS A 64 -16.53 -7.04 7.33
N GLU A 65 -16.97 -8.20 7.79
CA GLU A 65 -16.35 -8.99 8.85
C GLU A 65 -15.03 -9.64 8.42
N GLN A 66 -14.73 -9.67 7.14
CA GLN A 66 -13.44 -10.15 6.61
C GLN A 66 -12.42 -9.02 6.41
N PHE A 67 -12.82 -7.76 6.55
CA PHE A 67 -11.88 -6.64 6.51
C PHE A 67 -11.24 -6.39 7.88
N VAL A 68 -9.91 -6.23 7.86
CA VAL A 68 -9.14 -5.88 9.05
C VAL A 68 -8.21 -4.72 8.73
N PHE A 69 -8.43 -3.58 9.37
CA PHE A 69 -7.56 -2.41 9.26
C PHE A 69 -6.57 -2.37 10.41
N VAL A 70 -5.27 -2.38 10.10
CA VAL A 70 -4.18 -2.38 11.08
C VAL A 70 -3.40 -1.08 10.94
N SER A 71 -3.32 -0.28 11.99
CA SER A 71 -2.62 1.00 11.96
C SER A 71 -1.49 1.09 12.98
N GLY A 72 -0.50 1.94 12.67
CA GLY A 72 0.55 2.34 13.60
C GLY A 72 0.15 3.54 14.45
N ILE A 73 0.98 4.60 14.48
CA ILE A 73 0.75 5.83 15.24
C ILE A 73 0.87 7.04 14.31
N GLY A 74 0.02 8.02 14.53
CA GLY A 74 -0.06 9.29 13.79
C GLY A 74 -1.49 9.63 13.42
N CYS A 75 -1.70 10.70 12.65
CA CYS A 75 -3.04 11.14 12.26
C CYS A 75 -3.75 10.07 11.40
N SER A 76 -3.08 9.55 10.37
CA SER A 76 -3.59 8.47 9.52
C SER A 76 -3.98 7.24 10.33
N SER A 77 -3.24 6.94 11.39
CA SER A 77 -3.44 5.73 12.21
C SER A 77 -4.72 5.72 13.06
N ARG A 78 -5.45 6.83 13.08
CA ARG A 78 -6.82 6.86 13.64
C ARG A 78 -7.85 6.19 12.72
N PHE A 79 -7.49 5.86 11.50
CA PHE A 79 -8.36 5.29 10.48
C PHE A 79 -9.22 4.10 10.96
N PRO A 80 -8.68 3.07 11.67
CA PRO A 80 -9.47 1.94 12.14
C PRO A 80 -10.63 2.33 13.08
N TYR A 81 -10.52 3.44 13.81
CA TYR A 81 -11.62 3.92 14.68
C TYR A 81 -12.83 4.38 13.86
N TYR A 82 -12.64 4.78 12.61
CA TYR A 82 -13.66 5.35 11.75
C TYR A 82 -14.23 4.36 10.74
N MET A 83 -13.76 3.10 10.80
CA MET A 83 -14.25 2.00 9.99
C MET A 83 -15.09 1.04 10.81
N ASN A 84 -16.29 0.70 10.35
CA ASN A 84 -17.14 -0.32 10.95
C ASN A 84 -16.74 -1.73 10.46
N THR A 85 -15.49 -2.10 10.73
CA THR A 85 -14.85 -3.38 10.40
C THR A 85 -14.03 -3.83 11.59
N TYR A 86 -13.33 -4.97 11.50
CA TYR A 86 -12.30 -5.26 12.49
C TYR A 86 -11.09 -4.34 12.30
N GLY A 87 -10.41 -4.02 13.40
CA GLY A 87 -9.26 -3.13 13.37
C GLY A 87 -8.32 -3.30 14.56
N PHE A 88 -7.06 -2.94 14.31
CA PHE A 88 -6.02 -2.89 15.33
C PHE A 88 -5.32 -1.54 15.27
N HIS A 89 -5.24 -0.84 16.38
CA HIS A 89 -4.39 0.31 16.57
C HIS A 89 -3.16 -0.15 17.37
N THR A 90 -2.01 -0.17 16.70
CA THR A 90 -0.80 -0.79 17.27
C THR A 90 0.18 0.24 17.83
N ILE A 91 1.44 -0.16 18.03
CA ILE A 91 2.51 0.72 18.47
C ILE A 91 3.17 1.35 17.21
N HIS A 92 3.85 2.48 17.40
CA HIS A 92 4.53 3.24 16.35
C HIS A 92 5.45 2.34 15.49
N GLY A 93 5.17 2.32 14.19
CA GLY A 93 5.90 1.54 13.20
C GLY A 93 5.69 0.03 13.27
N ARG A 94 4.67 -0.47 13.99
CA ARG A 94 4.45 -1.92 14.18
C ARG A 94 3.23 -2.49 13.46
N ALA A 95 2.47 -1.67 12.76
CA ALA A 95 1.35 -2.14 11.95
C ALA A 95 1.76 -3.26 10.96
N PRO A 96 2.89 -3.18 10.25
CA PRO A 96 3.32 -4.23 9.32
C PRO A 96 3.51 -5.60 9.97
N THR A 97 4.02 -5.66 11.21
CA THR A 97 4.26 -6.92 11.90
C THR A 97 2.97 -7.59 12.37
N ILE A 98 2.05 -6.80 12.91
CA ILE A 98 0.73 -7.29 13.34
C ILE A 98 -0.07 -7.76 12.12
N ALA A 99 -0.11 -6.97 11.04
CA ALA A 99 -0.78 -7.34 9.79
C ALA A 99 -0.21 -8.64 9.20
N THR A 100 1.12 -8.80 9.23
CA THR A 100 1.80 -10.04 8.81
C THR A 100 1.29 -11.24 9.61
N GLY A 101 1.20 -11.12 10.93
CA GLY A 101 0.71 -12.19 11.81
C GLY A 101 -0.75 -12.54 11.52
N ILE A 102 -1.62 -11.53 11.38
CA ILE A 102 -3.04 -11.72 11.06
C ILE A 102 -3.19 -12.48 9.74
N LYS A 103 -2.53 -12.02 8.68
CA LYS A 103 -2.63 -12.64 7.36
C LYS A 103 -2.06 -14.06 7.31
N ALA A 104 -0.93 -14.30 7.97
CA ALA A 104 -0.32 -15.62 8.03
C ALA A 104 -1.15 -16.65 8.82
N THR A 105 -1.95 -16.20 9.81
CA THR A 105 -2.80 -17.08 10.62
C THR A 105 -4.19 -17.27 10.04
N ASN A 106 -4.70 -16.30 9.28
CA ASN A 106 -5.98 -16.37 8.58
C ASN A 106 -5.87 -15.75 7.17
N PRO A 107 -5.53 -16.57 6.17
CA PRO A 107 -5.33 -16.11 4.78
C PRO A 107 -6.58 -15.56 4.10
N ASP A 108 -7.78 -15.87 4.60
CA ASP A 108 -9.04 -15.45 3.99
C ASP A 108 -9.40 -13.98 4.32
N LEU A 109 -8.73 -13.37 5.29
CA LEU A 109 -8.97 -11.98 5.66
C LEU A 109 -8.38 -11.01 4.64
N SER A 110 -9.12 -9.96 4.33
CA SER A 110 -8.66 -8.78 3.61
C SER A 110 -7.99 -7.82 4.60
N VAL A 111 -6.66 -7.85 4.67
CA VAL A 111 -5.88 -7.09 5.66
C VAL A 111 -5.29 -5.84 5.05
N TRP A 112 -5.55 -4.70 5.69
CA TRP A 112 -5.13 -3.38 5.26
C TRP A 112 -4.23 -2.72 6.31
N VAL A 113 -3.08 -2.25 5.89
CA VAL A 113 -2.13 -1.49 6.73
C VAL A 113 -2.30 -0.01 6.47
N ILE A 114 -2.61 0.75 7.50
CA ILE A 114 -2.72 2.20 7.46
C ILE A 114 -1.55 2.81 8.23
N THR A 115 -0.75 3.61 7.55
CA THR A 115 0.46 4.19 8.13
C THR A 115 0.74 5.58 7.57
N GLY A 116 1.44 6.41 8.31
CA GLY A 116 1.99 7.67 7.82
C GLY A 116 3.45 7.50 7.37
N ASP A 117 3.97 8.46 6.63
CA ASP A 117 5.36 8.50 6.21
C ASP A 117 6.34 8.42 7.40
N GLY A 118 6.09 9.19 8.46
CA GLY A 118 6.89 9.13 9.68
C GLY A 118 6.76 7.81 10.44
N ASP A 119 5.59 7.20 10.45
CA ASP A 119 5.34 5.90 11.10
C ASP A 119 6.03 4.76 10.38
N ALA A 120 5.89 4.70 9.05
CA ALA A 120 6.43 3.62 8.23
C ALA A 120 7.95 3.71 8.03
N LEU A 121 8.48 4.92 7.79
CA LEU A 121 9.85 5.10 7.28
C LEU A 121 10.87 5.51 8.35
N SER A 122 10.42 5.92 9.55
CA SER A 122 11.30 6.14 10.69
C SER A 122 11.42 4.85 11.51
N ILE A 123 10.78 4.79 12.67
CA ILE A 123 10.87 3.61 13.55
C ILE A 123 10.31 2.32 12.91
N GLY A 124 9.42 2.44 11.91
CA GLY A 124 8.82 1.33 11.17
C GLY A 124 9.65 0.79 10.01
N GLY A 125 10.73 1.46 9.59
CA GLY A 125 11.45 1.18 8.34
C GLY A 125 11.85 -0.27 8.16
N ASN A 126 12.39 -0.93 9.17
CA ASN A 126 12.73 -2.35 9.13
C ASN A 126 11.49 -3.24 8.88
N HIS A 127 10.39 -2.98 9.57
CA HIS A 127 9.18 -3.79 9.45
C HIS A 127 8.48 -3.56 8.11
N PHE A 128 8.51 -2.32 7.60
CA PHE A 128 8.00 -1.95 6.29
C PHE A 128 8.72 -2.74 5.18
N ILE A 129 10.06 -2.72 5.16
CA ILE A 129 10.88 -3.48 4.20
C ILE A 129 10.57 -4.98 4.27
N HIS A 130 10.53 -5.55 5.48
CA HIS A 130 10.31 -6.99 5.65
C HIS A 130 8.90 -7.42 5.29
N MET A 131 7.88 -6.60 5.48
CA MET A 131 6.51 -6.86 5.02
C MET A 131 6.46 -6.95 3.49
N LEU A 132 7.02 -5.95 2.80
CA LEU A 132 7.04 -5.89 1.34
C LEU A 132 7.79 -7.08 0.72
N ARG A 133 9.00 -7.40 1.22
CA ARG A 133 9.79 -8.50 0.67
C ARG A 133 9.14 -9.87 0.85
N ARG A 134 8.32 -10.07 1.89
CA ARG A 134 7.59 -11.33 2.12
C ARG A 134 6.46 -11.53 1.14
N ASN A 135 5.90 -10.47 0.61
CA ASN A 135 4.79 -10.54 -0.34
C ASN A 135 3.54 -11.25 0.20
N LEU A 136 3.12 -10.92 1.43
CA LEU A 136 1.80 -11.36 1.88
C LEU A 136 0.71 -10.61 1.11
N ASN A 137 -0.45 -11.22 0.93
CA ASN A 137 -1.59 -10.56 0.29
C ASN A 137 -2.20 -9.48 1.22
N LEU A 138 -1.58 -8.31 1.23
CA LEU A 138 -1.89 -7.15 2.08
C LEU A 138 -2.04 -5.89 1.24
N ASN A 139 -2.90 -4.97 1.67
CA ASN A 139 -3.01 -3.64 1.09
C ASN A 139 -2.38 -2.61 2.04
N VAL A 140 -1.44 -1.84 1.57
CA VAL A 140 -0.73 -0.83 2.37
C VAL A 140 -1.04 0.56 1.83
N LEU A 141 -1.71 1.38 2.65
CA LEU A 141 -1.95 2.79 2.36
C LEU A 141 -1.00 3.63 3.22
N LEU A 142 0.00 4.22 2.58
CA LEU A 142 0.93 5.15 3.21
C LEU A 142 0.49 6.59 2.93
N PHE A 143 0.05 7.30 3.97
CA PHE A 143 -0.35 8.70 3.90
C PHE A 143 0.90 9.56 4.05
N ASN A 144 1.33 10.15 2.94
CA ASN A 144 2.51 11.01 2.92
C ASN A 144 2.10 12.48 2.96
N ASN A 145 2.34 13.15 4.08
CA ASN A 145 2.11 14.57 4.26
C ASN A 145 3.39 15.36 4.57
N GLN A 146 4.53 14.71 4.57
CA GLN A 146 5.85 15.30 4.82
C GLN A 146 5.95 16.02 6.17
N VAL A 147 5.23 15.53 7.20
CA VAL A 147 5.26 16.11 8.54
C VAL A 147 4.74 15.15 9.60
N TYR A 148 5.30 15.17 10.80
CA TYR A 148 4.67 14.58 11.98
C TYR A 148 3.54 15.51 12.48
N GLY A 149 2.32 15.33 11.92
CA GLY A 149 1.17 16.19 12.24
C GLY A 149 0.66 16.02 13.67
N LEU A 150 0.54 14.77 14.15
CA LEU A 150 -0.01 14.45 15.48
C LEU A 150 0.80 15.12 16.62
N THR A 151 2.12 15.18 16.48
CA THR A 151 3.04 15.77 17.45
C THR A 151 3.32 17.26 17.20
N LYS A 152 2.49 17.88 16.35
CA LYS A 152 2.44 19.34 16.08
C LYS A 152 3.58 19.88 15.21
N GLY A 153 4.03 19.11 14.20
CA GLY A 153 4.70 19.68 13.05
C GLY A 153 6.22 19.54 13.00
N GLN A 154 6.79 18.45 13.51
CA GLN A 154 8.18 18.10 13.25
C GLN A 154 8.36 17.64 11.78
N TYR A 155 9.55 17.79 11.20
CA TYR A 155 9.86 17.22 9.91
C TYR A 155 9.83 15.69 9.97
N SER A 156 9.39 15.06 8.90
CA SER A 156 9.31 13.60 8.74
C SER A 156 10.41 13.08 7.81
N PRO A 157 10.61 11.78 7.68
CA PRO A 157 11.62 11.21 6.78
C PRO A 157 11.45 11.60 5.30
N THR A 158 10.27 12.05 4.88
CA THR A 158 9.99 12.49 3.50
C THR A 158 9.99 13.99 3.33
N SER A 159 10.22 14.75 4.41
CA SER A 159 10.30 16.22 4.35
C SER A 159 11.47 16.68 3.49
N PRO A 160 11.30 17.67 2.62
CA PRO A 160 12.39 18.21 1.82
C PRO A 160 13.58 18.69 2.68
N LEU A 161 14.79 18.56 2.14
CA LEU A 161 16.00 19.13 2.76
C LEU A 161 15.82 20.62 3.03
N GLY A 162 16.25 21.08 4.19
CA GLY A 162 16.12 22.48 4.60
C GLY A 162 14.74 22.86 5.17
N THR A 163 13.84 21.87 5.38
CA THR A 163 12.52 22.14 5.97
C THR A 163 12.64 22.75 7.37
N MET A 164 12.22 24.00 7.50
CA MET A 164 12.19 24.71 8.79
C MET A 164 10.93 24.38 9.57
N LYS A 165 11.09 23.94 10.80
CA LYS A 165 10.03 23.66 11.77
C LYS A 165 10.45 24.18 13.15
N LYS A 166 9.53 24.23 14.12
CA LYS A 166 9.89 24.69 15.50
C LYS A 166 11.01 23.87 16.13
N SER A 167 11.09 22.57 15.81
CA SER A 167 12.14 21.66 16.28
C SER A 167 13.45 21.74 15.49
N THR A 168 13.42 22.35 14.31
CA THR A 168 14.56 22.51 13.39
C THR A 168 14.53 23.90 12.79
N PRO A 169 14.80 24.96 13.59
CA PRO A 169 14.68 26.35 13.17
C PRO A 169 15.64 26.72 12.03
N ASP A 170 16.78 26.04 11.94
CA ASP A 170 17.79 26.27 10.90
C ASP A 170 17.60 25.33 9.67
N GLY A 171 16.50 24.58 9.64
CA GLY A 171 16.19 23.63 8.57
C GLY A 171 16.68 22.20 8.84
N SER A 172 16.00 21.22 8.21
CA SER A 172 16.41 19.82 8.26
C SER A 172 17.66 19.60 7.42
N ILE A 173 18.57 18.72 7.88
CA ILE A 173 19.84 18.39 7.19
C ILE A 173 19.85 16.98 6.63
N GLU A 174 18.75 16.23 6.76
CA GLU A 174 18.59 14.88 6.25
C GLU A 174 18.01 14.92 4.85
N GLN A 175 18.50 14.02 3.98
CA GLN A 175 17.92 13.82 2.66
C GLN A 175 16.57 13.09 2.79
N PRO A 176 15.55 13.52 2.04
CA PRO A 176 14.25 12.86 2.09
C PRO A 176 14.30 11.44 1.54
N LEU A 177 13.60 10.54 2.20
CA LEU A 177 13.34 9.20 1.67
C LEU A 177 12.23 9.25 0.61
N ASN A 178 12.39 8.44 -0.44
CA ASN A 178 11.37 8.20 -1.45
C ASN A 178 10.64 6.87 -1.15
N PRO A 179 9.37 6.91 -0.71
CA PRO A 179 8.65 5.69 -0.31
C PRO A 179 8.46 4.69 -1.45
N VAL A 180 8.23 5.17 -2.68
CA VAL A 180 8.08 4.33 -3.88
C VAL A 180 9.39 3.61 -4.19
N ASP A 181 10.52 4.32 -4.14
CA ASP A 181 11.85 3.75 -4.37
C ASP A 181 12.19 2.66 -3.35
N ILE A 182 11.90 2.93 -2.07
CA ILE A 182 12.09 1.94 -0.98
C ILE A 182 11.20 0.70 -1.21
N ALA A 183 9.94 0.90 -1.63
CA ALA A 183 9.04 -0.21 -1.87
C ALA A 183 9.50 -1.08 -3.05
N LEU A 184 9.96 -0.47 -4.13
CA LEU A 184 10.57 -1.17 -5.27
C LEU A 184 11.82 -1.94 -4.83
N SER A 185 12.72 -1.30 -4.05
CA SER A 185 13.96 -1.89 -3.54
C SER A 185 13.71 -3.05 -2.58
N ALA A 186 12.62 -3.01 -1.83
CA ALA A 186 12.17 -4.12 -0.99
C ALA A 186 11.53 -5.27 -1.79
N GLY A 187 11.36 -5.11 -3.11
CA GLY A 187 10.78 -6.11 -3.99
C GLY A 187 9.26 -6.20 -3.89
N ALA A 188 8.56 -5.09 -3.62
CA ALA A 188 7.11 -5.05 -3.66
C ALA A 188 6.58 -5.43 -5.05
N THR A 189 5.50 -6.20 -5.09
CA THR A 189 4.91 -6.71 -6.34
C THR A 189 3.89 -5.75 -6.95
N PHE A 190 3.29 -4.89 -6.13
CA PHE A 190 2.45 -3.79 -6.57
C PHE A 190 2.90 -2.50 -5.89
N VAL A 191 3.20 -1.48 -6.68
CA VAL A 191 3.65 -0.16 -6.20
C VAL A 191 2.92 0.92 -6.98
N ALA A 192 2.25 1.82 -6.26
CA ALA A 192 1.49 2.91 -6.87
C ALA A 192 1.62 4.22 -6.08
N ARG A 193 1.29 5.34 -6.74
CA ARG A 193 1.15 6.66 -6.12
C ARG A 193 -0.18 7.30 -6.51
N SER A 194 -0.84 7.92 -5.53
CA SER A 194 -2.06 8.68 -5.73
C SER A 194 -2.07 9.93 -4.85
N ILE A 195 -3.12 10.72 -4.93
CA ILE A 195 -3.32 11.94 -4.12
C ILE A 195 -4.73 12.00 -3.55
N ASP A 196 -4.88 12.62 -2.38
CA ASP A 196 -6.15 12.75 -1.64
C ASP A 196 -7.21 13.55 -2.39
N ARG A 197 -6.82 14.49 -3.25
CA ARG A 197 -7.72 15.38 -4.01
C ARG A 197 -8.24 14.80 -5.32
N ASP A 198 -7.55 13.82 -5.91
CA ASP A 198 -8.04 13.10 -7.09
C ASP A 198 -8.81 11.84 -6.68
N THR A 199 -10.05 12.03 -6.32
CA THR A 199 -10.89 10.96 -5.75
C THR A 199 -11.13 9.81 -6.73
N LYS A 200 -11.21 10.08 -8.04
CA LYS A 200 -11.41 9.03 -9.05
C LYS A 200 -10.16 8.19 -9.24
N HIS A 201 -9.01 8.85 -9.38
CA HIS A 201 -7.72 8.20 -9.49
C HIS A 201 -7.42 7.38 -8.23
N LEU A 202 -7.66 7.93 -7.04
CA LEU A 202 -7.46 7.24 -5.76
C LEU A 202 -8.35 5.99 -5.66
N GLN A 203 -9.63 6.07 -6.02
CA GLN A 203 -10.53 4.92 -6.02
C GLN A 203 -10.05 3.82 -6.96
N ALA A 204 -9.69 4.18 -8.20
CA ALA A 204 -9.18 3.23 -9.18
C ALA A 204 -7.89 2.54 -8.69
N THR A 205 -6.97 3.31 -8.11
CA THR A 205 -5.71 2.79 -7.56
C THR A 205 -5.94 1.86 -6.37
N ILE A 206 -6.83 2.20 -5.44
CA ILE A 206 -7.18 1.35 -4.28
C ILE A 206 -7.83 0.05 -4.76
N LYS A 207 -8.72 0.12 -5.75
CA LYS A 207 -9.36 -1.06 -6.33
C LYS A 207 -8.34 -1.99 -7.00
N ALA A 208 -7.47 -1.45 -7.84
CA ALA A 208 -6.40 -2.22 -8.49
C ALA A 208 -5.43 -2.86 -7.48
N ALA A 209 -5.12 -2.15 -6.39
CA ALA A 209 -4.30 -2.68 -5.31
C ALA A 209 -4.95 -3.87 -4.60
N HIS A 210 -6.26 -3.82 -4.38
CA HIS A 210 -7.00 -4.92 -3.76
C HIS A 210 -7.11 -6.15 -4.68
N GLU A 211 -7.28 -5.93 -5.98
CA GLU A 211 -7.36 -6.99 -6.99
C GLU A 211 -6.01 -7.70 -7.21
N HIS A 212 -4.90 -7.06 -6.87
CA HIS A 212 -3.57 -7.65 -6.94
C HIS A 212 -3.37 -8.72 -5.85
N LYS A 213 -2.87 -9.91 -6.23
CA LYS A 213 -2.52 -10.96 -5.29
C LYS A 213 -1.05 -10.83 -4.85
N GLY A 214 -0.84 -10.27 -3.66
CA GLY A 214 0.46 -9.97 -3.09
C GLY A 214 0.42 -8.71 -2.23
N THR A 215 1.58 -8.19 -1.81
CA THR A 215 1.62 -6.94 -1.05
C THR A 215 1.49 -5.76 -2.00
N SER A 216 0.37 -5.06 -1.90
CA SER A 216 0.11 -3.82 -2.64
C SER A 216 0.48 -2.62 -1.78
N PHE A 217 1.35 -1.76 -2.31
CA PHE A 217 1.77 -0.52 -1.67
C PHE A 217 1.28 0.68 -2.46
N ILE A 218 0.56 1.58 -1.79
CA ILE A 218 0.13 2.86 -2.35
C ILE A 218 0.67 3.99 -1.48
N GLU A 219 1.51 4.85 -2.04
CA GLU A 219 1.81 6.17 -1.49
C GLU A 219 0.68 7.12 -1.86
N ILE A 220 0.06 7.76 -0.87
CA ILE A 220 -1.00 8.74 -1.08
C ILE A 220 -0.53 10.09 -0.56
N TYR A 221 -0.30 11.06 -1.47
CA TYR A 221 -0.02 12.42 -1.06
C TYR A 221 -1.25 13.02 -0.40
N GLN A 222 -1.05 13.45 0.83
CA GLN A 222 -2.09 13.94 1.73
C GLN A 222 -1.77 15.35 2.22
N ASN A 223 -2.71 16.28 2.08
CA ASN A 223 -2.52 17.63 2.57
C ASN A 223 -2.76 17.76 4.07
N CYS A 224 -1.72 18.08 4.83
CA CYS A 224 -1.82 18.49 6.23
C CYS A 224 -2.01 20.01 6.32
N ASN A 225 -3.25 20.47 6.29
CA ASN A 225 -3.60 21.89 6.22
C ASN A 225 -3.25 22.72 7.46
N ILE A 226 -2.71 22.11 8.51
CA ILE A 226 -2.31 22.80 9.76
C ILE A 226 -0.79 22.95 9.87
N PHE A 227 -0.02 21.91 9.53
CA PHE A 227 1.41 21.89 9.78
C PHE A 227 2.26 21.85 8.50
N ASN A 228 1.66 21.56 7.34
CA ASN A 228 2.34 21.49 6.05
C ASN A 228 1.38 21.75 4.89
N ASP A 229 0.57 22.81 5.01
CA ASP A 229 -0.41 23.16 4.00
C ASP A 229 0.27 23.49 2.67
N GLY A 230 -0.28 22.93 1.60
CA GLY A 230 0.17 23.20 0.25
C GLY A 230 1.42 22.44 -0.20
N ALA A 231 1.95 21.50 0.59
CA ALA A 231 3.16 20.76 0.24
C ALA A 231 3.09 20.12 -1.15
N PHE A 232 1.89 19.75 -1.60
CA PHE A 232 1.65 19.09 -2.90
C PHE A 232 0.80 19.93 -3.86
N PHE A 233 0.60 21.23 -3.64
CA PHE A 233 -0.28 22.06 -4.49
C PHE A 233 0.17 22.09 -5.95
N THR A 234 1.46 22.05 -6.22
CA THR A 234 2.00 21.94 -7.59
C THR A 234 1.39 20.76 -8.37
N TYR A 235 1.12 19.65 -7.69
CA TYR A 235 0.60 18.40 -8.27
C TYR A 235 -0.91 18.26 -8.14
N THR A 236 -1.59 19.12 -7.38
CA THR A 236 -3.01 18.95 -7.05
C THR A 236 -3.89 20.09 -7.57
N GLU A 237 -3.36 21.30 -7.76
CA GLU A 237 -4.12 22.45 -8.22
C GLU A 237 -4.35 22.37 -9.74
N LYS A 238 -5.58 22.74 -10.19
CA LYS A 238 -5.96 22.67 -11.60
C LYS A 238 -5.05 23.47 -12.53
N ALA A 239 -4.50 24.57 -12.04
CA ALA A 239 -3.66 25.47 -12.84
C ALA A 239 -2.26 24.90 -13.11
N THR A 240 -1.77 23.99 -12.28
CA THR A 240 -0.39 23.50 -12.32
C THR A 240 -0.28 22.01 -12.55
N ARG A 241 -1.29 21.24 -12.16
CA ARG A 241 -1.27 19.79 -12.14
C ARG A 241 -0.90 19.19 -13.51
N ALA A 242 -1.56 19.61 -14.58
CA ALA A 242 -1.35 19.01 -15.89
C ALA A 242 0.09 19.17 -16.40
N ASP A 243 0.76 20.27 -16.05
CA ASP A 243 2.15 20.54 -16.43
C ASP A 243 3.18 19.88 -15.49
N ASN A 244 2.75 19.38 -14.32
CA ASN A 244 3.63 18.86 -13.29
C ASN A 244 3.36 17.40 -12.89
N THR A 245 2.39 16.74 -13.53
CA THR A 245 2.12 15.32 -13.31
C THR A 245 2.04 14.57 -14.64
N VAL A 246 2.48 13.32 -14.65
CA VAL A 246 2.25 12.36 -15.73
C VAL A 246 1.50 11.16 -15.17
N ILE A 247 0.43 10.76 -15.84
CA ILE A 247 -0.37 9.60 -15.44
C ILE A 247 0.25 8.34 -16.06
N LEU A 248 0.49 7.34 -15.23
CA LEU A 248 1.03 6.05 -15.64
C LEU A 248 -0.12 5.14 -16.06
N GLU A 249 -0.33 4.98 -17.37
CA GLU A 249 -1.30 4.04 -17.95
C GLU A 249 -0.55 2.94 -18.70
N HIS A 250 -0.89 1.68 -18.41
CA HIS A 250 -0.21 0.53 -19.01
C HIS A 250 -0.40 0.49 -20.52
N GLY A 251 0.70 0.36 -21.26
CA GLY A 251 0.72 0.32 -22.72
C GLY A 251 0.70 1.69 -23.38
N GLU A 252 0.54 2.79 -22.62
CA GLU A 252 0.47 4.13 -23.16
C GLU A 252 1.80 4.88 -23.05
N PRO A 253 2.08 5.81 -23.98
CA PRO A 253 3.26 6.67 -23.93
C PRO A 253 3.15 7.67 -22.76
N LEU A 254 4.29 8.04 -22.17
CA LEU A 254 4.34 9.02 -21.10
C LEU A 254 4.17 10.43 -21.67
N ILE A 255 2.91 10.88 -21.81
CA ILE A 255 2.52 12.20 -22.30
C ILE A 255 1.89 13.00 -21.17
N PHE A 256 2.19 14.30 -21.11
CA PHE A 256 1.65 15.22 -20.10
C PHE A 256 1.62 16.67 -20.63
N GLY A 257 1.16 17.58 -19.76
CA GLY A 257 0.98 19.00 -20.11
C GLY A 257 -0.48 19.36 -20.28
N ALA A 258 -0.82 20.63 -20.13
CA ALA A 258 -2.21 21.10 -20.24
C ALA A 258 -2.81 20.93 -21.65
N LYS A 259 -1.98 20.64 -22.65
CA LYS A 259 -2.36 20.41 -24.05
C LYS A 259 -1.87 19.07 -24.58
N ASP A 260 -1.42 18.18 -23.69
CA ASP A 260 -0.74 16.93 -24.06
C ASP A 260 0.43 17.18 -25.02
N ASP A 261 1.18 18.26 -24.78
CA ASP A 261 2.21 18.78 -25.66
C ASP A 261 3.64 18.43 -25.24
N LYS A 262 3.79 17.64 -24.18
CA LYS A 262 5.06 17.17 -23.62
C LYS A 262 5.08 15.66 -23.52
N GLY A 263 6.22 15.07 -23.83
CA GLY A 263 6.47 13.65 -23.69
C GLY A 263 7.76 13.36 -22.93
N ILE A 264 7.95 12.11 -22.52
CA ILE A 264 9.14 11.65 -21.84
C ILE A 264 9.80 10.56 -22.68
N ARG A 265 11.06 10.75 -23.04
CA ARG A 265 11.91 9.76 -23.70
C ARG A 265 13.15 9.44 -22.88
N LEU A 266 13.87 8.40 -23.25
CA LEU A 266 15.21 8.12 -22.71
C LEU A 266 16.29 8.77 -23.58
N ASN A 267 17.17 9.54 -22.92
CA ASN A 267 18.41 10.00 -23.50
C ASN A 267 19.56 9.26 -22.78
N GLY A 268 20.04 8.18 -23.40
CA GLY A 268 20.88 7.22 -22.71
C GLY A 268 20.14 6.52 -21.56
N LEU A 269 20.60 6.72 -20.32
CA LEU A 269 19.95 6.18 -19.12
C LEU A 269 19.18 7.24 -18.33
N GLN A 270 18.89 8.40 -18.91
CA GLN A 270 18.18 9.47 -18.21
C GLN A 270 16.87 9.80 -18.89
N PRO A 271 15.80 10.01 -18.14
CA PRO A 271 14.57 10.56 -18.70
C PRO A 271 14.80 12.00 -19.17
N GLU A 272 14.24 12.34 -20.30
CA GLU A 272 14.27 13.68 -20.89
C GLU A 272 12.85 14.11 -21.23
N VAL A 273 12.47 15.31 -20.82
CA VAL A 273 11.20 15.93 -21.23
C VAL A 273 11.38 16.59 -22.60
N VAL A 274 10.54 16.21 -23.55
CA VAL A 274 10.53 16.75 -24.91
C VAL A 274 9.21 17.38 -25.26
N SER A 275 9.24 18.40 -26.12
CA SER A 275 8.02 18.93 -26.72
C SER A 275 7.57 18.02 -27.85
N LEU A 276 6.29 17.66 -27.87
CA LEU A 276 5.74 16.77 -28.90
C LEU A 276 5.63 17.48 -30.24
N SER A 277 6.12 16.83 -31.27
CA SER A 277 5.94 17.12 -32.67
C SER A 277 5.84 15.80 -33.42
N ASN A 278 5.24 15.75 -34.59
CA ASN A 278 5.01 14.51 -35.34
C ASN A 278 6.24 13.63 -35.59
N GLU A 279 7.45 14.11 -35.31
CA GLU A 279 8.71 13.36 -35.49
C GLU A 279 9.24 12.74 -34.17
N VAL A 280 8.64 13.03 -33.02
CA VAL A 280 9.16 12.67 -31.69
C VAL A 280 8.29 11.62 -30.98
N GLU A 281 7.07 11.37 -31.43
CA GLU A 281 6.13 10.45 -30.77
C GLU A 281 6.62 9.01 -30.74
N ASP A 282 7.41 8.57 -31.73
CA ASP A 282 7.90 7.20 -31.85
C ASP A 282 9.00 6.85 -30.81
N ASP A 283 9.63 7.84 -30.17
CA ASP A 283 10.74 7.65 -29.20
C ASP A 283 10.32 7.76 -27.74
N LEU A 284 9.02 7.93 -27.46
CA LEU A 284 8.52 8.09 -26.09
C LEU A 284 8.59 6.77 -25.30
N ILE A 285 8.79 6.90 -24.00
CA ILE A 285 8.70 5.77 -23.09
C ILE A 285 7.25 5.28 -23.06
N ILE A 286 7.03 4.02 -23.41
CA ILE A 286 5.78 3.32 -23.20
C ILE A 286 5.79 2.71 -21.79
N HIS A 287 4.78 3.02 -20.99
CA HIS A 287 4.70 2.49 -19.63
C HIS A 287 4.29 1.02 -19.63
N ASP A 288 5.10 0.16 -19.00
CA ASP A 288 4.77 -1.25 -18.73
C ASP A 288 4.82 -1.55 -17.25
N GLN A 289 3.65 -1.50 -16.60
CA GLN A 289 3.53 -1.84 -15.17
C GLN A 289 3.74 -3.33 -14.87
N HIS A 290 3.66 -4.20 -15.88
CA HIS A 290 3.79 -5.66 -15.73
C HIS A 290 5.20 -6.18 -16.04
N SER A 291 6.14 -5.30 -16.35
CA SER A 291 7.53 -5.69 -16.59
C SER A 291 8.14 -6.37 -15.35
N ASN A 292 8.72 -7.54 -15.56
CA ASN A 292 9.51 -8.21 -14.52
C ASN A 292 10.79 -7.44 -14.17
N ASP A 293 11.36 -6.73 -15.14
CA ASP A 293 12.49 -5.83 -14.92
C ASP A 293 12.00 -4.52 -14.27
N PRO A 294 12.42 -4.20 -13.05
CA PRO A 294 11.97 -3.02 -12.33
C PRO A 294 12.65 -1.71 -12.80
N THR A 295 13.56 -1.75 -13.78
CA THR A 295 14.38 -0.60 -14.18
C THR A 295 13.53 0.61 -14.52
N LEU A 296 12.50 0.46 -15.35
CA LEU A 296 11.60 1.55 -15.69
C LEU A 296 10.86 2.12 -14.46
N ALA A 297 10.37 1.25 -13.57
CA ALA A 297 9.69 1.68 -12.33
C ALA A 297 10.64 2.51 -11.43
N TYR A 298 11.91 2.13 -11.33
CA TYR A 298 12.93 2.93 -10.62
C TYR A 298 13.18 4.28 -11.27
N PHE A 299 13.28 4.33 -12.60
CA PHE A 299 13.39 5.60 -13.31
C PHE A 299 12.24 6.53 -12.96
N LEU A 300 11.04 6.02 -13.11
CA LEU A 300 9.82 6.78 -12.83
C LEU A 300 9.73 7.23 -11.37
N SER A 301 10.11 6.38 -10.42
CA SER A 301 10.06 6.72 -8.98
C SER A 301 10.93 7.92 -8.63
N ARG A 302 12.03 8.13 -9.35
CA ARG A 302 13.04 9.17 -9.09
C ARG A 302 12.92 10.40 -9.98
N MET A 303 11.98 10.44 -10.91
CA MET A 303 11.82 11.58 -11.80
C MET A 303 11.66 12.91 -11.08
N THR A 304 10.99 12.92 -9.93
CA THR A 304 10.79 14.12 -9.11
C THR A 304 12.05 14.66 -8.46
N GLU A 305 13.13 13.90 -8.43
CA GLU A 305 14.44 14.36 -7.94
C GLU A 305 15.14 15.29 -8.95
N THR A 306 14.66 15.29 -10.21
CA THR A 306 15.23 16.12 -11.29
C THR A 306 14.32 17.32 -11.54
N PRO A 307 14.81 18.56 -11.39
CA PRO A 307 14.02 19.75 -11.66
C PRO A 307 13.45 19.75 -13.09
N GLY A 308 12.19 20.14 -13.22
CA GLY A 308 11.52 20.25 -14.52
C GLY A 308 10.87 18.95 -15.02
N HIS A 309 11.03 17.84 -14.29
CA HIS A 309 10.32 16.60 -14.59
C HIS A 309 8.95 16.55 -13.88
N PRO A 310 7.93 15.95 -14.52
CA PRO A 310 6.62 15.77 -13.88
C PRO A 310 6.67 14.68 -12.81
N MET A 311 5.73 14.74 -11.88
CA MET A 311 5.49 13.70 -10.87
C MET A 311 4.70 12.54 -11.50
N PRO A 312 5.25 11.33 -11.56
CA PRO A 312 4.50 10.16 -12.01
C PRO A 312 3.43 9.75 -11.00
N MET A 313 2.22 9.57 -11.48
CA MET A 313 1.03 9.18 -10.72
C MET A 313 0.42 7.94 -11.37
N GLY A 314 0.02 6.96 -10.57
CA GLY A 314 -0.54 5.69 -11.05
C GLY A 314 0.25 4.49 -10.55
N ILE A 315 0.17 3.39 -11.29
CA ILE A 315 0.79 2.12 -10.93
C ILE A 315 2.17 2.03 -11.59
N PHE A 316 3.23 2.08 -10.79
CA PHE A 316 4.61 1.93 -11.24
C PHE A 316 4.95 0.50 -11.62
N ARG A 317 4.41 -0.46 -10.86
CA ARG A 317 4.67 -1.89 -11.00
C ARG A 317 3.49 -2.71 -10.49
N SER A 318 3.15 -3.78 -11.23
CA SER A 318 2.15 -4.78 -10.86
C SER A 318 2.56 -6.13 -11.46
N VAL A 319 3.25 -6.98 -10.69
CA VAL A 319 3.80 -8.26 -11.16
C VAL A 319 3.39 -9.38 -10.22
N GLU A 320 3.22 -10.58 -10.76
CA GLU A 320 2.85 -11.76 -10.00
C GLU A 320 4.05 -12.41 -9.29
N ARG A 321 3.85 -12.80 -8.06
CA ARG A 321 4.78 -13.61 -7.27
C ARG A 321 3.99 -14.41 -6.23
N PRO A 322 4.38 -15.66 -5.89
CA PRO A 322 3.73 -16.43 -4.85
C PRO A 322 3.63 -15.67 -3.52
N CYS A 323 2.48 -15.77 -2.85
CA CYS A 323 2.27 -15.18 -1.55
C CYS A 323 2.95 -15.99 -0.44
N TYR A 324 3.47 -15.30 0.57
CA TYR A 324 4.16 -15.93 1.68
C TYR A 324 3.25 -16.87 2.48
N GLU A 325 2.02 -16.46 2.77
CA GLU A 325 1.04 -17.26 3.51
C GLU A 325 0.65 -18.54 2.77
N ASP A 326 0.51 -18.49 1.44
CA ASP A 326 0.24 -19.67 0.62
C ASP A 326 1.41 -20.66 0.73
N MET A 327 2.65 -20.19 0.51
CA MET A 327 3.86 -21.03 0.61
C MET A 327 4.07 -21.58 2.03
N LEU A 328 3.73 -20.82 3.07
CA LEU A 328 3.81 -21.25 4.45
C LEU A 328 2.83 -22.40 4.73
N ASN A 329 1.58 -22.27 4.28
CA ASN A 329 0.55 -23.30 4.44
C ASN A 329 0.93 -24.57 3.68
N ASP A 330 1.43 -24.44 2.44
CA ASP A 330 1.91 -25.60 1.66
C ASP A 330 3.03 -26.33 2.38
N GLN A 331 3.99 -25.63 3.01
CA GLN A 331 5.06 -26.26 3.81
C GLN A 331 4.51 -27.00 5.03
N VAL A 332 3.53 -26.40 5.73
CA VAL A 332 2.89 -27.03 6.89
C VAL A 332 2.12 -28.27 6.48
N ASP A 333 1.36 -28.21 5.41
CA ASP A 333 0.56 -29.35 4.92
C ASP A 333 1.48 -30.47 4.42
N GLN A 334 2.53 -30.16 3.68
CA GLN A 334 3.55 -31.14 3.27
C GLN A 334 4.26 -31.79 4.48
N ALA A 335 4.56 -31.00 5.51
CA ALA A 335 5.16 -31.56 6.73
C ALA A 335 4.19 -32.49 7.46
N ARG A 336 2.90 -32.15 7.51
CA ARG A 336 1.86 -33.01 8.10
C ARG A 336 1.65 -34.31 7.31
N GLU A 337 1.69 -34.24 5.98
CA GLU A 337 1.57 -35.42 5.12
C GLU A 337 2.78 -36.37 5.26
N THR A 338 3.99 -35.83 5.37
CA THR A 338 5.23 -36.62 5.40
C THR A 338 5.60 -37.11 6.78
N LYS A 339 5.36 -36.31 7.84
CA LYS A 339 5.79 -36.61 9.22
C LYS A 339 4.63 -36.97 10.15
N GLY A 340 3.38 -36.83 9.66
CA GLY A 340 2.17 -37.02 10.45
C GLY A 340 1.79 -35.78 11.28
N PRO A 341 0.67 -35.83 12.02
CA PRO A 341 0.25 -34.77 12.91
C PRO A 341 1.28 -34.58 14.02
N GLY A 342 1.49 -33.33 14.43
CA GLY A 342 2.36 -33.02 15.55
C GLY A 342 1.81 -33.61 16.87
N ASP A 343 2.71 -33.94 17.75
CA ASP A 343 2.44 -34.39 19.12
C ASP A 343 3.06 -33.38 20.08
N LEU A 344 2.22 -32.54 20.68
CA LEU A 344 2.67 -31.48 21.58
C LEU A 344 3.28 -32.07 22.90
N GLU A 345 2.68 -33.11 23.42
CA GLU A 345 3.15 -33.75 24.66
C GLU A 345 4.55 -34.35 24.44
N ARG A 346 4.72 -35.07 23.33
CA ARG A 346 6.03 -35.60 22.94
C ARG A 346 7.07 -34.51 22.72
N LEU A 347 6.66 -33.37 22.08
CA LEU A 347 7.56 -32.24 21.85
C LEU A 347 8.02 -31.61 23.16
N LEU A 348 7.11 -31.36 24.09
CA LEU A 348 7.40 -30.74 25.38
C LEU A 348 8.32 -31.64 26.24
N ASN A 349 8.21 -32.96 26.10
CA ASN A 349 9.01 -33.94 26.86
C ASN A 349 10.18 -34.53 26.04
N SER A 350 10.56 -33.92 24.91
CA SER A 350 11.60 -34.45 24.02
C SER A 350 13.04 -34.19 24.46
N GLY A 351 13.24 -33.26 25.40
CA GLY A 351 14.56 -32.94 26.00
C GLY A 351 14.72 -33.45 27.43
N ASP A 352 15.71 -32.91 28.12
CA ASP A 352 15.91 -33.17 29.55
C ASP A 352 14.72 -32.57 30.32
N THR A 353 14.01 -33.44 31.02
CA THR A 353 12.86 -33.05 31.85
C THR A 353 13.17 -33.27 33.32
N TRP A 354 12.55 -32.47 34.19
CA TRP A 354 12.63 -32.67 35.66
C TRP A 354 11.25 -32.71 36.25
N VAL A 355 11.09 -33.41 37.35
CA VAL A 355 9.85 -33.44 38.13
C VAL A 355 9.97 -32.39 39.22
N VAL A 356 8.93 -31.53 39.33
CA VAL A 356 8.84 -30.52 40.37
C VAL A 356 8.05 -31.04 41.55
#